data_9147c467cdad9505959669c66c2852b2
#
_entry.id   9147c467cdad9505959669c66c2852b2
#
_cell.length_a   1.000
_cell.length_b   1.000
_cell.length_c   1.000
_cell.angle_alpha   90.00
_cell.angle_beta   90.00
_cell.angle_gamma   90.00
#
_symmetry.space_group_name_H-M   'P 1'
#
loop_
_entity.id
_entity.type
_entity.pdbx_description
1 polymer ?
#
loop_
_entity_poly.entity_id
_entity_poly.type
_entity_poly.pdbx_seq_one_letter_code
_entity_poly.pdbx_strand_id
1 'polypeptide(L)'
;MRAVPLVAFILASFTAPALASPDGKTIYARCAACHLPTGTGVPGAFPAFDGDFKRLLARPAGRRYLALVVIHGVAGTLTVDAKTYRGAMPPQQLDDAGVANVLNFIATGFAKAGKTYKPFTPAEVTKIRASGATLNPSAVAALHPLAGGR
;
A
#
# COMPACT_ATOMS: atom_id res chain seq x y z
N MET A 1 -39.42 51.89 23.70
CA MET A 1 -38.76 50.56 23.74
C MET A 1 -38.72 50.06 22.30
N ARG A 2 -37.54 50.04 21.65
CA ARG A 2 -37.37 49.58 20.27
C ARG A 2 -36.81 48.16 20.32
N ALA A 3 -37.56 47.19 19.81
CA ALA A 3 -37.14 45.81 19.65
C ALA A 3 -36.16 45.69 18.49
N VAL A 4 -34.97 45.16 18.76
CA VAL A 4 -33.96 44.83 17.74
C VAL A 4 -34.21 43.41 17.31
N PRO A 5 -34.40 43.10 16.01
CA PRO A 5 -34.56 41.74 15.54
C PRO A 5 -33.20 41.01 15.56
N LEU A 6 -33.16 39.87 16.20
CA LEU A 6 -32.02 38.95 16.19
C LEU A 6 -32.00 38.19 14.85
N VAL A 7 -31.09 38.55 13.96
CA VAL A 7 -30.88 37.80 12.71
C VAL A 7 -30.01 36.59 13.00
N ALA A 8 -30.62 35.39 13.01
CA ALA A 8 -29.90 34.13 13.18
C ALA A 8 -29.17 33.80 11.84
N PHE A 9 -27.84 33.86 11.86
CA PHE A 9 -27.00 33.44 10.74
C PHE A 9 -26.90 31.90 10.76
N ILE A 10 -27.60 31.23 9.85
CA ILE A 10 -27.48 29.79 9.63
C ILE A 10 -26.20 29.55 8.81
N LEU A 11 -25.12 29.08 9.46
CA LEU A 11 -23.92 28.60 8.80
C LEU A 11 -24.25 27.24 8.15
N ALA A 12 -24.53 27.25 6.87
CA ALA A 12 -24.64 26.03 6.07
C ALA A 12 -23.23 25.40 5.92
N SER A 13 -22.97 24.31 6.66
CA SER A 13 -21.74 23.52 6.51
C SER A 13 -21.76 22.80 5.17
N PHE A 14 -21.02 23.31 4.19
CA PHE A 14 -20.76 22.60 2.92
C PHE A 14 -19.79 21.46 3.20
N THR A 15 -20.28 20.23 3.34
CA THR A 15 -19.46 19.04 3.27
C THR A 15 -19.15 18.73 1.81
N ALA A 16 -17.94 19.04 1.36
CA ALA A 16 -17.47 18.61 0.05
C ALA A 16 -17.43 17.08 0.01
N PRO A 17 -17.92 16.43 -1.06
CA PRO A 17 -17.78 14.97 -1.21
C PRO A 17 -16.31 14.61 -1.29
N ALA A 18 -15.84 13.73 -0.39
CA ALA A 18 -14.51 13.16 -0.49
C ALA A 18 -14.44 12.32 -1.78
N LEU A 19 -13.54 12.67 -2.69
CA LEU A 19 -13.29 11.86 -3.89
C LEU A 19 -12.82 10.49 -3.44
N ALA A 20 -13.53 9.43 -3.88
CA ALA A 20 -13.12 8.06 -3.60
C ALA A 20 -11.77 7.78 -4.30
N SER A 21 -10.85 7.11 -3.57
CA SER A 21 -9.59 6.69 -4.19
C SER A 21 -9.85 5.76 -5.38
N PRO A 22 -9.05 5.86 -6.46
CA PRO A 22 -9.17 4.98 -7.61
C PRO A 22 -9.14 3.49 -7.22
N ASP A 23 -9.77 2.64 -8.04
CA ASP A 23 -9.69 1.19 -7.84
C ASP A 23 -8.26 0.66 -8.00
N GLY A 24 -8.00 -0.54 -7.44
CA GLY A 24 -6.65 -1.10 -7.40
C GLY A 24 -6.05 -1.38 -8.78
N LYS A 25 -6.86 -1.70 -9.80
CA LYS A 25 -6.39 -1.92 -11.18
C LYS A 25 -5.90 -0.61 -11.80
N THR A 26 -6.67 0.46 -11.64
CA THR A 26 -6.29 1.80 -12.10
C THR A 26 -4.99 2.28 -11.45
N ILE A 27 -4.85 2.05 -10.13
CA ILE A 27 -3.60 2.38 -9.42
C ILE A 27 -2.44 1.52 -9.93
N TYR A 28 -2.67 0.21 -10.15
CA TYR A 28 -1.63 -0.73 -10.59
C TYR A 28 -1.02 -0.36 -11.93
N ALA A 29 -1.71 0.37 -12.80
CA ALA A 29 -1.17 0.79 -14.10
C ALA A 29 0.20 1.47 -14.00
N ARG A 30 0.47 2.24 -12.92
CA ARG A 30 1.80 2.83 -12.67
C ARG A 30 2.84 1.82 -12.20
N CYS A 31 2.43 0.78 -11.47
CA CYS A 31 3.30 -0.27 -10.97
C CYS A 31 3.76 -1.20 -12.09
N ALA A 32 2.89 -1.37 -13.12
CA ALA A 32 3.14 -2.21 -14.27
C ALA A 32 4.35 -1.78 -15.10
N ALA A 33 4.78 -0.52 -15.02
CA ALA A 33 5.99 -0.02 -15.68
C ALA A 33 7.25 -0.81 -15.25
N CYS A 34 7.32 -1.27 -13.99
CA CYS A 34 8.42 -2.06 -13.45
C CYS A 34 8.00 -3.52 -13.21
N HIS A 35 6.85 -3.74 -12.59
CA HIS A 35 6.39 -5.09 -12.21
C HIS A 35 5.65 -5.84 -13.32
N LEU A 36 5.55 -5.25 -14.52
CA LEU A 36 4.84 -5.72 -15.71
C LEU A 36 3.31 -5.81 -15.51
N PRO A 37 2.52 -5.75 -16.59
CA PRO A 37 1.06 -5.86 -16.51
C PRO A 37 0.55 -7.17 -15.90
N THR A 38 1.38 -8.21 -15.93
CA THR A 38 1.09 -9.56 -15.40
C THR A 38 1.55 -9.75 -13.96
N GLY A 39 2.26 -8.79 -13.35
CA GLY A 39 2.81 -8.93 -12.01
C GLY A 39 3.99 -9.90 -11.89
N THR A 40 4.55 -10.37 -13.02
CA THR A 40 5.65 -11.35 -13.06
C THR A 40 7.02 -10.73 -12.79
N GLY A 41 7.10 -9.40 -12.79
CA GLY A 41 8.35 -8.68 -12.59
C GLY A 41 9.43 -9.01 -13.63
N VAL A 42 10.65 -8.60 -13.32
CA VAL A 42 11.85 -8.89 -14.12
C VAL A 42 12.92 -9.45 -13.20
N PRO A 43 13.33 -10.71 -13.33
CA PRO A 43 14.32 -11.34 -12.44
C PRO A 43 15.59 -10.50 -12.30
N GLY A 44 16.01 -10.24 -11.05
CA GLY A 44 17.17 -9.43 -10.73
C GLY A 44 16.95 -7.90 -10.78
N ALA A 45 15.85 -7.44 -11.37
CA ALA A 45 15.50 -6.01 -11.44
C ALA A 45 14.25 -5.67 -10.64
N PHE A 46 13.13 -6.36 -10.88
CA PHE A 46 11.84 -6.08 -10.24
C PHE A 46 11.19 -7.38 -9.76
N PRO A 47 10.86 -7.53 -8.46
CA PRO A 47 10.25 -8.76 -7.92
C PRO A 47 8.88 -9.06 -8.53
N ALA A 48 8.59 -10.36 -8.66
CA ALA A 48 7.24 -10.84 -8.97
C ALA A 48 6.31 -10.77 -7.75
N PHE A 49 4.99 -10.84 -7.99
CA PHE A 49 3.97 -10.79 -6.95
C PHE A 49 3.35 -12.15 -6.61
N ASP A 50 3.97 -13.26 -6.97
CA ASP A 50 3.42 -14.60 -6.69
C ASP A 50 3.94 -15.18 -5.36
N GLY A 51 5.14 -15.76 -5.33
CA GLY A 51 5.65 -16.57 -4.24
C GLY A 51 5.77 -15.83 -2.90
N ASP A 52 6.74 -14.94 -2.80
CA ASP A 52 7.07 -14.22 -1.56
C ASP A 52 5.93 -13.31 -1.10
N PHE A 53 5.34 -12.56 -2.02
CA PHE A 53 4.22 -11.69 -1.71
C PHE A 53 3.06 -12.47 -1.05
N LYS A 54 2.73 -13.64 -1.57
CA LYS A 54 1.70 -14.52 -1.01
C LYS A 54 2.05 -14.98 0.41
N ARG A 55 3.32 -15.32 0.68
CA ARG A 55 3.77 -15.71 2.03
C ARG A 55 3.66 -14.57 3.03
N LEU A 56 4.04 -13.36 2.60
CA LEU A 56 3.94 -12.14 3.41
C LEU A 56 2.48 -11.82 3.75
N LEU A 57 1.54 -11.96 2.81
CA LEU A 57 0.11 -11.75 3.05
C LEU A 57 -0.45 -12.60 4.20
N ALA A 58 0.08 -13.79 4.42
CA ALA A 58 -0.40 -14.73 5.44
C ALA A 58 0.01 -14.36 6.87
N ARG A 59 0.84 -13.32 7.06
CA ARG A 59 1.43 -12.94 8.35
C ARG A 59 1.15 -11.47 8.68
N PRO A 60 0.81 -11.13 9.93
CA PRO A 60 0.61 -9.73 10.31
C PRO A 60 1.84 -8.85 10.02
N ALA A 61 3.05 -9.32 10.34
CA ALA A 61 4.29 -8.61 10.05
C ALA A 61 4.53 -8.45 8.53
N GLY A 62 4.17 -9.48 7.73
CA GLY A 62 4.27 -9.43 6.27
C GLY A 62 3.28 -8.43 5.67
N ARG A 63 2.04 -8.40 6.14
CA ARG A 63 1.06 -7.39 5.71
C ARG A 63 1.53 -5.97 6.00
N ARG A 64 2.08 -5.77 7.23
CA ARG A 64 2.68 -4.49 7.60
C ARG A 64 3.82 -4.12 6.64
N TYR A 65 4.73 -5.04 6.36
CA TYR A 65 5.83 -4.84 5.43
C TYR A 65 5.33 -4.44 4.04
N LEU A 66 4.39 -5.18 3.45
CA LEU A 66 3.85 -4.90 2.12
C LEU A 66 3.24 -3.50 2.01
N ALA A 67 2.50 -3.06 3.03
CA ALA A 67 1.95 -1.71 3.04
C ALA A 67 3.05 -0.64 3.17
N LEU A 68 4.07 -0.86 4.03
CA LEU A 68 5.20 0.07 4.18
C LEU A 68 6.04 0.17 2.90
N VAL A 69 6.19 -0.92 2.13
CA VAL A 69 6.84 -0.89 0.80
C VAL A 69 6.13 0.09 -0.14
N VAL A 70 4.81 0.06 -0.18
CA VAL A 70 4.04 1.00 -1.02
C VAL A 70 4.14 2.44 -0.50
N ILE A 71 4.07 2.62 0.82
CA ILE A 71 4.05 3.94 1.47
C ILE A 71 5.41 4.64 1.39
N HIS A 72 6.47 3.95 1.75
CA HIS A 72 7.82 4.53 1.91
C HIS A 72 8.79 4.14 0.81
N GLY A 73 8.43 3.14 -0.01
CA GLY A 73 9.37 2.52 -0.94
C GLY A 73 10.36 1.59 -0.23
N VAL A 74 11.28 1.03 -1.01
CA VAL A 74 12.41 0.23 -0.53
C VAL A 74 13.68 0.64 -1.27
N ALA A 75 14.84 0.52 -0.63
CA ALA A 75 16.13 0.80 -1.26
C ALA A 75 17.22 -0.15 -0.74
N GLY A 76 18.14 -0.51 -1.63
CA GLY A 76 19.27 -1.37 -1.32
C GLY A 76 19.16 -2.77 -1.90
N THR A 77 19.76 -3.74 -1.20
CA THR A 77 19.72 -5.14 -1.62
C THR A 77 18.58 -5.87 -0.93
N LEU A 78 17.77 -6.56 -1.73
CA LEU A 78 16.66 -7.37 -1.26
C LEU A 78 16.75 -8.76 -1.88
N THR A 79 16.57 -9.82 -1.09
CA THR A 79 16.45 -11.19 -1.61
C THR A 79 14.98 -11.60 -1.56
N VAL A 80 14.41 -11.95 -2.71
CA VAL A 80 13.02 -12.38 -2.88
C VAL A 80 13.01 -13.68 -3.69
N ASP A 81 12.45 -14.74 -3.14
CA ASP A 81 12.40 -16.07 -3.76
C ASP A 81 13.79 -16.53 -4.27
N ALA A 82 14.79 -16.43 -3.40
CA ALA A 82 16.19 -16.77 -3.66
C ALA A 82 16.87 -15.96 -4.80
N LYS A 83 16.25 -14.87 -5.24
CA LYS A 83 16.83 -13.95 -6.22
C LYS A 83 17.22 -12.64 -5.55
N THR A 84 18.38 -12.13 -5.89
CA THR A 84 18.85 -10.84 -5.37
C THR A 84 18.43 -9.71 -6.30
N TYR A 85 17.82 -8.70 -5.71
CA TYR A 85 17.43 -7.44 -6.35
C TYR A 85 18.24 -6.30 -5.76
N ARG A 86 18.73 -5.39 -6.60
CA ARG A 86 19.48 -4.20 -6.19
C ARG A 86 18.87 -2.98 -6.84
N GLY A 87 18.53 -1.98 -6.03
CA GLY A 87 17.92 -0.75 -6.57
C GLY A 87 16.98 -0.10 -5.56
N ALA A 88 16.02 0.64 -6.08
CA ALA A 88 15.02 1.31 -5.29
C ALA A 88 13.64 1.26 -5.94
N MET A 89 12.62 1.01 -5.14
CA MET A 89 11.23 1.30 -5.46
C MET A 89 10.85 2.60 -4.74
N PRO A 90 10.44 3.65 -5.44
CA PRO A 90 10.08 4.93 -4.81
C PRO A 90 8.76 4.82 -4.03
N PRO A 91 8.52 5.71 -3.04
CA PRO A 91 7.22 5.89 -2.39
C PRO A 91 6.11 6.18 -3.40
N GLN A 92 4.92 5.61 -3.21
CA GLN A 92 3.88 5.66 -4.23
C GLN A 92 2.88 6.83 -4.09
N GLN A 93 3.02 7.67 -3.09
CA GLN A 93 2.17 8.86 -2.87
C GLN A 93 0.66 8.54 -2.95
N LEU A 94 0.26 7.45 -2.27
CA LEU A 94 -1.12 7.01 -2.16
C LEU A 94 -1.68 7.33 -0.76
N ASP A 95 -2.95 7.66 -0.70
CA ASP A 95 -3.71 7.66 0.55
C ASP A 95 -3.94 6.21 1.06
N ASP A 96 -4.51 6.09 2.23
CA ASP A 96 -4.69 4.77 2.87
C ASP A 96 -5.65 3.87 2.09
N ALA A 97 -6.65 4.44 1.45
CA ALA A 97 -7.58 3.70 0.60
C ALA A 97 -6.88 3.21 -0.69
N GLY A 98 -6.08 4.06 -1.32
CA GLY A 98 -5.30 3.69 -2.51
C GLY A 98 -4.27 2.59 -2.23
N VAL A 99 -3.57 2.65 -1.09
CA VAL A 99 -2.66 1.57 -0.65
C VAL A 99 -3.43 0.25 -0.46
N ALA A 100 -4.57 0.28 0.24
CA ALA A 100 -5.41 -0.90 0.44
C ALA A 100 -5.91 -1.47 -0.90
N ASN A 101 -6.40 -0.60 -1.80
CA ASN A 101 -6.95 -1.00 -3.10
C ASN A 101 -5.90 -1.70 -3.98
N VAL A 102 -4.70 -1.12 -4.11
CA VAL A 102 -3.66 -1.72 -4.95
C VAL A 102 -3.13 -3.03 -4.37
N LEU A 103 -2.95 -3.13 -3.03
CA LEU A 103 -2.53 -4.37 -2.39
C LEU A 103 -3.57 -5.48 -2.55
N ASN A 104 -4.87 -5.15 -2.45
CA ASN A 104 -5.96 -6.10 -2.67
C ASN A 104 -6.00 -6.59 -4.12
N PHE A 105 -5.81 -5.69 -5.08
CA PHE A 105 -5.72 -6.05 -6.50
C PHE A 105 -4.55 -7.01 -6.77
N ILE A 106 -3.35 -6.72 -6.24
CA ILE A 106 -2.18 -7.59 -6.38
C ILE A 106 -2.43 -8.95 -5.71
N ALA A 107 -2.99 -8.95 -4.49
CA ALA A 107 -3.25 -10.15 -3.72
C ALA A 107 -4.18 -11.12 -4.46
N THR A 108 -5.25 -10.63 -5.05
CA THR A 108 -6.24 -11.46 -5.76
C THR A 108 -5.85 -11.77 -7.20
N GLY A 109 -5.32 -10.79 -7.90
CA GLY A 109 -4.98 -10.89 -9.33
C GLY A 109 -3.71 -11.70 -9.59
N PHE A 110 -2.63 -11.42 -8.88
CA PHE A 110 -1.30 -11.99 -9.16
C PHE A 110 -0.87 -13.02 -8.12
N ALA A 111 -0.93 -12.70 -6.84
CA ALA A 111 -0.52 -13.61 -5.77
C ALA A 111 -1.49 -14.79 -5.57
N LYS A 112 -2.65 -14.77 -6.22
CA LYS A 112 -3.68 -15.82 -6.10
C LYS A 112 -3.98 -16.11 -4.62
N ALA A 113 -4.22 -15.07 -3.85
CA ALA A 113 -4.59 -15.21 -2.44
C ALA A 113 -5.85 -16.07 -2.31
N GLY A 114 -5.80 -17.07 -1.42
CA GLY A 114 -6.87 -18.05 -1.26
C GLY A 114 -8.12 -17.48 -0.57
N LYS A 115 -9.14 -18.35 -0.38
CA LYS A 115 -10.44 -17.98 0.22
C LYS A 115 -10.33 -17.41 1.64
N THR A 116 -9.25 -17.71 2.37
CA THR A 116 -8.99 -17.20 3.72
C THR A 116 -8.30 -15.82 3.73
N TYR A 117 -8.01 -15.27 2.56
CA TYR A 117 -7.41 -13.94 2.46
C TYR A 117 -8.35 -12.88 3.04
N LYS A 118 -7.82 -12.06 3.93
CA LYS A 118 -8.51 -10.88 4.48
C LYS A 118 -8.05 -9.65 3.71
N PRO A 119 -8.93 -8.95 3.00
CA PRO A 119 -8.55 -7.72 2.29
C PRO A 119 -7.96 -6.68 3.23
N PHE A 120 -7.03 -5.88 2.73
CA PHE A 120 -6.58 -4.68 3.42
C PHE A 120 -7.72 -3.68 3.51
N THR A 121 -7.81 -2.99 4.64
CA THR A 121 -8.74 -1.88 4.82
C THR A 121 -7.99 -0.56 4.97
N PRO A 122 -8.59 0.59 4.62
CA PRO A 122 -7.98 1.89 4.88
C PRO A 122 -7.58 2.06 6.36
N ALA A 123 -8.41 1.63 7.29
CA ALA A 123 -8.14 1.71 8.73
C ALA A 123 -6.92 0.86 9.16
N GLU A 124 -6.69 -0.30 8.54
CA GLU A 124 -5.46 -1.09 8.75
C GLU A 124 -4.24 -0.32 8.23
N VAL A 125 -4.34 0.26 7.03
CA VAL A 125 -3.25 1.03 6.42
C VAL A 125 -2.92 2.27 7.24
N THR A 126 -3.92 2.99 7.78
CA THR A 126 -3.69 4.13 8.69
C THR A 126 -2.83 3.74 9.89
N LYS A 127 -3.15 2.61 10.55
CA LYS A 127 -2.35 2.10 11.69
C LYS A 127 -0.93 1.73 11.27
N ILE A 128 -0.78 1.09 10.12
CA ILE A 128 0.53 0.70 9.57
C ILE A 128 1.36 1.96 9.26
N ARG A 129 0.80 2.95 8.59
CA ARG A 129 1.46 4.21 8.28
C ARG A 129 1.96 4.91 9.54
N ALA A 130 1.12 5.03 10.55
CA ALA A 130 1.50 5.62 11.83
C ALA A 130 2.65 4.84 12.50
N SER A 131 2.62 3.50 12.47
CA SER A 131 3.66 2.65 13.05
C SER A 131 5.01 2.68 12.32
N GLY A 132 5.03 3.18 11.10
CA GLY A 132 6.20 3.28 10.25
C GLY A 132 6.65 4.71 9.94
N ALA A 133 6.06 5.73 10.55
CA ALA A 133 6.21 7.13 10.16
C ALA A 133 7.66 7.64 10.06
N THR A 134 8.59 7.03 10.79
CA THR A 134 10.02 7.40 10.80
C THR A 134 10.90 6.51 9.92
N LEU A 135 10.31 5.50 9.24
CA LEU A 135 11.08 4.57 8.43
C LEU A 135 11.47 5.19 7.09
N ASN A 136 12.74 5.05 6.73
CA ASN A 136 13.23 5.33 5.40
C ASN A 136 13.21 4.05 4.51
N PRO A 137 13.39 4.15 3.20
CA PRO A 137 13.34 3.01 2.28
C PRO A 137 14.30 1.86 2.63
N SER A 138 15.50 2.15 3.14
CA SER A 138 16.47 1.12 3.54
C SER A 138 16.04 0.40 4.81
N ALA A 139 15.45 1.12 5.78
CA ALA A 139 14.88 0.54 6.97
C ALA A 139 13.68 -0.36 6.63
N VAL A 140 12.85 0.03 5.66
CA VAL A 140 11.76 -0.83 5.16
C VAL A 140 12.32 -2.10 4.52
N ALA A 141 13.37 -2.01 3.68
CA ALA A 141 14.01 -3.18 3.09
C ALA A 141 14.50 -4.18 4.16
N ALA A 142 15.09 -3.69 5.25
CA ALA A 142 15.58 -4.52 6.37
C ALA A 142 14.44 -5.27 7.11
N LEU A 143 13.19 -4.87 6.99
CA LEU A 143 12.05 -5.57 7.58
C LEU A 143 11.68 -6.85 6.82
N HIS A 144 12.10 -7.02 5.56
CA HIS A 144 11.68 -8.13 4.69
C HIS A 144 11.89 -9.52 5.34
N PRO A 145 13.10 -9.91 5.77
CA PRO A 145 13.30 -11.21 6.40
C PRO A 145 12.57 -11.35 7.74
N LEU A 146 12.45 -10.27 8.50
CA LEU A 146 11.73 -10.24 9.79
C LEU A 146 10.22 -10.40 9.59
N ALA A 147 9.70 -9.96 8.45
CA ALA A 147 8.30 -10.11 8.06
C ALA A 147 7.97 -11.52 7.54
N GLY A 148 8.98 -12.36 7.33
CA GLY A 148 8.87 -13.71 6.79
C GLY A 148 9.08 -13.80 5.28
N GLY A 149 9.66 -12.77 4.69
CA GLY A 149 10.14 -12.77 3.31
C GLY A 149 11.41 -13.62 3.13
N ARG A 150 11.62 -14.15 1.94
CA ARG A 150 12.77 -15.02 1.62
C ARG A 150 12.99 -15.17 0.11
#